data_2d8519282292cca85d8de00f5c7cd10a
#
_entry.id   2d8519282292cca85d8de00f5c7cd10a
#
_cell.length_a   1.000
_cell.length_b   1.000
_cell.length_c   1.000
_cell.angle_alpha   90.00
_cell.angle_beta   90.00
_cell.angle_gamma   90.00
#
_symmetry.space_group_name_H-M   'P 1'
#
loop_
_entity.id
_entity.type
_entity.pdbx_description
1 polymer ?
#
loop_
_entity_poly.entity_id
_entity_poly.type
_entity_poly.pdbx_seq_one_letter_code
_entity_poly.pdbx_strand_id
1 'polypeptide(L)'
;ILYHCPGLKGIGGESRPGIVHRLDKDTSGVMIVAKNAGAFHSLARQFKERRVKKEYVALVWGKPKDRRGIIDRPIGRHRSDRKRMSSLHALAMKREAVTEWFVEKSFRRKDEALGVSWVSLLRLVPKTGRTHQIRVHLADMGHPVVGDKVYGRKRPTRIVKSGGVSSLDSFLRQALHAERLTLFHPRTGVPMEFYAPLAEDIQSLIQTLEG
;
A
#
# COMPACT_ATOMS: atom_id res chain seq x y z
N ILE A 1 13.46 -8.54 -12.15
CA ILE A 1 14.72 -7.87 -11.74
C ILE A 1 15.92 -8.55 -12.37
N LEU A 2 16.08 -9.86 -12.26
CA LEU A 2 17.21 -10.59 -12.86
C LEU A 2 17.29 -10.45 -14.39
N TYR A 3 16.15 -10.31 -15.06
CA TYR A 3 16.11 -10.02 -16.49
C TYR A 3 16.77 -8.68 -16.84
N HIS A 4 16.47 -7.63 -16.06
CA HIS A 4 17.04 -6.29 -16.29
C HIS A 4 18.42 -6.10 -15.66
N CYS A 5 18.77 -6.88 -14.66
CA CYS A 5 20.02 -6.76 -13.91
C CYS A 5 20.62 -8.16 -13.63
N PRO A 6 21.18 -8.85 -14.65
CA PRO A 6 21.67 -10.22 -14.51
C PRO A 6 22.84 -10.35 -13.51
N GLY A 7 23.59 -9.28 -13.28
CA GLY A 7 24.72 -9.23 -12.33
C GLY A 7 24.32 -9.25 -10.85
N LEU A 8 23.02 -9.36 -10.52
CA LEU A 8 22.55 -9.40 -9.13
C LEU A 8 22.69 -10.79 -8.47
N LYS A 9 23.02 -11.84 -9.20
CA LYS A 9 23.18 -13.19 -8.64
C LYS A 9 24.12 -13.17 -7.42
N GLY A 10 23.68 -13.80 -6.31
CA GLY A 10 24.48 -13.89 -5.08
C GLY A 10 24.41 -12.67 -4.14
N ILE A 11 23.86 -11.53 -4.56
CA ILE A 11 23.78 -10.34 -3.70
C ILE A 11 22.61 -10.50 -2.73
N GLY A 12 22.89 -10.72 -1.45
CA GLY A 12 21.86 -10.86 -0.39
C GLY A 12 21.12 -12.20 -0.41
N GLY A 13 21.59 -13.18 -1.18
CA GLY A 13 21.06 -14.54 -1.27
C GLY A 13 20.54 -14.92 -2.65
N GLU A 14 20.38 -16.22 -2.90
CA GLU A 14 20.02 -16.75 -4.23
C GLU A 14 18.56 -16.50 -4.61
N SER A 15 17.63 -16.58 -3.64
CA SER A 15 16.19 -16.51 -3.91
C SER A 15 15.67 -15.09 -4.16
N ARG A 16 16.36 -14.06 -3.69
CA ARG A 16 15.95 -12.66 -3.78
C ARG A 16 17.14 -11.71 -3.92
N PRO A 17 17.93 -11.84 -4.97
CA PRO A 17 19.16 -11.07 -5.12
C PRO A 17 18.89 -9.57 -5.17
N GLY A 18 19.62 -8.82 -4.34
CA GLY A 18 19.53 -7.37 -4.24
C GLY A 18 18.27 -6.80 -3.58
N ILE A 19 17.32 -7.65 -3.16
CA ILE A 19 16.04 -7.22 -2.60
C ILE A 19 16.16 -6.90 -1.11
N VAL A 20 16.02 -5.63 -0.74
CA VAL A 20 16.10 -5.13 0.65
C VAL A 20 14.73 -4.81 1.26
N HIS A 21 13.71 -4.66 0.43
CA HIS A 21 12.30 -4.50 0.84
C HIS A 21 11.36 -5.11 -0.20
N ARG A 22 10.07 -4.96 0.01
CA ARG A 22 9.05 -5.49 -0.92
C ARG A 22 7.85 -4.57 -1.02
N LEU A 23 7.18 -4.61 -2.17
CA LEU A 23 5.80 -4.21 -2.34
C LEU A 23 4.90 -5.45 -2.31
N ASP A 24 3.63 -5.28 -1.97
CA ASP A 24 2.64 -6.35 -2.13
C ASP A 24 2.41 -6.61 -3.63
N LYS A 25 2.02 -7.84 -3.97
CA LYS A 25 1.56 -8.14 -5.33
C LYS A 25 0.48 -7.13 -5.72
N ASP A 26 0.55 -6.61 -6.93
CA ASP A 26 -0.39 -5.63 -7.50
C ASP A 26 -0.35 -4.21 -6.85
N THR A 27 0.61 -3.93 -5.97
CA THR A 27 0.93 -2.56 -5.54
C THR A 27 1.96 -1.96 -6.50
N SER A 28 1.65 -0.83 -7.09
CA SER A 28 2.56 -0.08 -7.99
C SER A 28 3.48 0.86 -7.21
N GLY A 29 4.49 1.41 -7.89
CA GLY A 29 5.32 2.48 -7.36
C GLY A 29 6.80 2.14 -7.20
N VAL A 30 7.54 2.96 -6.45
CA VAL A 30 8.99 2.90 -6.30
C VAL A 30 9.45 1.69 -5.50
N MET A 31 10.43 0.99 -6.02
CA MET A 31 11.14 -0.10 -5.35
C MET A 31 12.66 0.06 -5.56
N ILE A 32 13.43 -0.13 -4.48
CA ILE A 32 14.89 -0.05 -4.50
C ILE A 32 15.50 -1.44 -4.52
N VAL A 33 16.51 -1.59 -5.36
CA VAL A 33 17.29 -2.83 -5.51
C VAL A 33 18.77 -2.50 -5.34
N ALA A 34 19.47 -3.25 -4.49
CA ALA A 34 20.91 -3.11 -4.30
C ALA A 34 21.67 -3.82 -5.42
N LYS A 35 22.60 -3.12 -6.07
CA LYS A 35 23.39 -3.66 -7.21
C LYS A 35 24.74 -4.26 -6.80
N ASN A 36 25.11 -4.18 -5.52
CA ASN A 36 26.31 -4.82 -4.95
C ASN A 36 26.13 -5.13 -3.47
N ALA A 37 27.00 -5.96 -2.91
CA ALA A 37 26.90 -6.41 -1.51
C ALA A 37 26.98 -5.26 -0.49
N GLY A 38 27.85 -4.28 -0.69
CA GLY A 38 27.97 -3.11 0.19
C GLY A 38 26.68 -2.31 0.25
N ALA A 39 26.07 -2.03 -0.92
CA ALA A 39 24.77 -1.36 -0.99
C ALA A 39 23.67 -2.20 -0.33
N PHE A 40 23.66 -3.53 -0.53
CA PHE A 40 22.70 -4.43 0.08
C PHE A 40 22.74 -4.34 1.62
N HIS A 41 23.91 -4.49 2.22
CA HIS A 41 24.07 -4.43 3.68
C HIS A 41 23.69 -3.06 4.25
N SER A 42 24.13 -1.97 3.60
CA SER A 42 23.79 -0.61 4.01
C SER A 42 22.28 -0.35 3.95
N LEU A 43 21.63 -0.66 2.82
CA LEU A 43 20.19 -0.46 2.65
C LEU A 43 19.37 -1.36 3.59
N ALA A 44 19.73 -2.65 3.71
CA ALA A 44 19.06 -3.57 4.63
C ALA A 44 19.10 -3.06 6.08
N ARG A 45 20.24 -2.49 6.50
CA ARG A 45 20.37 -1.84 7.81
C ARG A 45 19.45 -0.63 7.94
N GLN A 46 19.39 0.27 6.94
CA GLN A 46 18.51 1.43 6.96
C GLN A 46 17.03 1.03 7.09
N PHE A 47 16.58 -0.02 6.38
CA PHE A 47 15.22 -0.56 6.53
C PHE A 47 14.99 -1.17 7.91
N LYS A 48 15.94 -1.92 8.45
CA LYS A 48 15.88 -2.51 9.81
C LYS A 48 15.80 -1.45 10.90
N GLU A 49 16.58 -0.37 10.75
CA GLU A 49 16.64 0.76 11.69
C GLU A 49 15.50 1.77 11.45
N ARG A 50 14.59 1.52 10.50
CA ARG A 50 13.45 2.42 10.15
C ARG A 50 13.89 3.82 9.71
N ARG A 51 15.08 3.96 9.15
CA ARG A 51 15.63 5.22 8.62
C ARG A 51 15.12 5.56 7.21
N VAL A 52 14.47 4.62 6.56
CA VAL A 52 13.86 4.81 5.23
C VAL A 52 12.45 5.36 5.40
N LYS A 53 12.20 6.57 4.89
CA LYS A 53 10.86 7.16 4.82
C LYS A 53 10.16 6.62 3.57
N LYS A 54 8.92 6.21 3.72
CA LYS A 54 8.06 5.68 2.65
C LYS A 54 6.76 6.46 2.65
N GLU A 55 6.34 6.93 1.47
CA GLU A 55 5.05 7.57 1.31
C GLU A 55 4.26 6.82 0.23
N TYR A 56 3.00 6.60 0.52
CA TYR A 56 2.06 5.90 -0.35
C TYR A 56 0.84 6.77 -0.60
N VAL A 57 0.22 6.56 -1.75
CA VAL A 57 -1.09 7.10 -2.08
C VAL A 57 -2.07 5.95 -2.22
N ALA A 58 -3.27 6.11 -1.69
CA ALA A 58 -4.34 5.12 -1.82
C ALA A 58 -5.70 5.76 -2.02
N LEU A 59 -6.55 5.17 -2.87
CA LEU A 59 -7.98 5.43 -2.88
C LEU A 59 -8.67 4.45 -1.93
N VAL A 60 -9.49 4.98 -1.03
CA VAL A 60 -10.22 4.20 -0.03
C VAL A 60 -11.72 4.45 -0.10
N TRP A 61 -12.51 3.46 0.27
CA TRP A 61 -13.95 3.60 0.40
C TRP A 61 -14.32 4.44 1.63
N GLY A 62 -15.27 5.35 1.45
CA GLY A 62 -15.79 6.20 2.51
C GLY A 62 -15.04 7.53 2.66
N LYS A 63 -15.46 8.31 3.64
CA LYS A 63 -14.88 9.58 4.05
C LYS A 63 -14.47 9.48 5.51
N PRO A 64 -13.17 9.48 5.84
CA PRO A 64 -12.73 9.56 7.23
C PRO A 64 -13.29 10.81 7.92
N LYS A 65 -13.63 10.70 9.20
CA LYS A 65 -14.15 11.83 9.99
C LYS A 65 -13.09 12.91 10.17
N ASP A 66 -11.86 12.47 10.45
CA ASP A 66 -10.72 13.35 10.65
C ASP A 66 -9.95 13.54 9.34
N ARG A 67 -9.19 14.63 9.24
CA ARG A 67 -8.33 14.91 8.07
C ARG A 67 -6.99 14.19 8.14
N ARG A 68 -6.58 13.72 9.31
CA ARG A 68 -5.33 12.99 9.56
C ARG A 68 -5.43 12.14 10.82
N GLY A 69 -4.57 11.16 10.94
CA GLY A 69 -4.49 10.36 12.14
C GLY A 69 -3.35 9.35 12.10
N ILE A 70 -3.26 8.56 13.16
CA ILE A 70 -2.28 7.48 13.33
C ILE A 70 -3.05 6.21 13.64
N ILE A 71 -2.72 5.14 12.91
CA ILE A 71 -3.17 3.79 13.24
C ILE A 71 -1.98 3.06 13.87
N ASP A 72 -2.03 2.89 15.18
CA ASP A 72 -1.06 2.11 15.95
C ASP A 72 -1.76 0.82 16.41
N ARG A 73 -1.70 -0.20 15.55
CA ARG A 73 -2.31 -1.51 15.82
C ARG A 73 -1.40 -2.63 15.35
N PRO A 74 -0.87 -3.44 16.28
CA PRO A 74 0.01 -4.56 15.93
C PRO A 74 -0.67 -5.56 14.99
N ILE A 75 0.07 -6.04 13.99
CA ILE A 75 -0.42 -6.95 12.95
C ILE A 75 0.18 -8.34 13.14
N GLY A 76 -0.65 -9.36 12.99
CA GLY A 76 -0.26 -10.77 12.96
C GLY A 76 -1.01 -11.54 11.87
N ARG A 77 -0.73 -12.84 11.74
CA ARG A 77 -1.49 -13.71 10.83
C ARG A 77 -2.93 -13.85 11.32
N HIS A 78 -3.89 -13.80 10.39
CA HIS A 78 -5.28 -14.06 10.72
C HIS A 78 -5.46 -15.50 11.24
N ARG A 79 -6.26 -15.69 12.30
CA ARG A 79 -6.37 -16.99 13.00
C ARG A 79 -6.95 -18.11 12.14
N SER A 80 -7.84 -17.83 11.21
CA SER A 80 -8.54 -18.80 10.38
C SER A 80 -8.17 -18.75 8.89
N ASP A 81 -7.46 -17.71 8.43
CA ASP A 81 -7.06 -17.58 7.03
C ASP A 81 -5.56 -17.27 6.94
N ARG A 82 -4.77 -18.29 6.60
CA ARG A 82 -3.30 -18.19 6.51
C ARG A 82 -2.79 -17.21 5.43
N LYS A 83 -3.63 -16.83 4.46
CA LYS A 83 -3.29 -15.85 3.40
C LYS A 83 -3.52 -14.42 3.84
N ARG A 84 -4.22 -14.20 4.94
CA ARG A 84 -4.56 -12.88 5.47
C ARG A 84 -3.72 -12.49 6.68
N MET A 85 -3.53 -11.19 6.82
CA MET A 85 -3.05 -10.56 8.04
C MET A 85 -4.22 -9.88 8.75
N SER A 86 -4.11 -9.61 10.04
CA SER A 86 -5.13 -8.90 10.80
C SER A 86 -4.52 -8.15 11.98
N SER A 87 -5.10 -7.01 12.34
CA SER A 87 -4.81 -6.34 13.60
C SER A 87 -5.82 -6.69 14.69
N LEU A 88 -7.05 -7.06 14.30
CA LEU A 88 -8.15 -7.40 15.22
C LEU A 88 -8.20 -8.89 15.55
N HIS A 89 -8.13 -9.76 14.54
CA HIS A 89 -8.32 -11.22 14.66
C HIS A 89 -7.02 -12.00 14.41
N ALA A 90 -5.88 -11.48 14.87
CA ALA A 90 -4.60 -12.12 14.68
C ALA A 90 -4.35 -13.22 15.73
N LEU A 91 -3.60 -14.27 15.32
CA LEU A 91 -2.96 -15.22 16.24
C LEU A 91 -2.01 -14.50 17.19
N ALA A 92 -1.62 -15.16 18.29
CA ALA A 92 -0.91 -14.59 19.43
C ALA A 92 0.35 -13.77 19.12
N MET A 93 1.11 -14.07 18.05
CA MET A 93 2.31 -13.31 17.66
C MET A 93 1.98 -12.13 16.77
N LYS A 94 1.60 -11.00 17.36
CA LYS A 94 1.46 -9.72 16.68
C LYS A 94 2.79 -8.96 16.71
N ARG A 95 3.07 -8.21 15.62
CA ARG A 95 4.24 -7.32 15.53
C ARG A 95 3.76 -5.88 15.46
N GLU A 96 4.44 -4.99 16.14
CA GLU A 96 4.21 -3.54 16.09
C GLU A 96 4.03 -3.07 14.64
N ALA A 97 2.97 -2.31 14.41
CA ALA A 97 2.66 -1.74 13.11
C ALA A 97 2.01 -0.37 13.30
N VAL A 98 2.66 0.67 12.72
CA VAL A 98 2.22 2.06 12.83
C VAL A 98 2.14 2.67 11.44
N THR A 99 1.00 3.31 11.13
CA THR A 99 0.76 4.02 9.86
C THR A 99 0.13 5.38 10.14
N GLU A 100 0.79 6.44 9.74
CA GLU A 100 0.19 7.78 9.67
C GLU A 100 -0.59 7.91 8.37
N TRP A 101 -1.70 8.64 8.41
CA TRP A 101 -2.54 8.89 7.23
C TRP A 101 -3.04 10.33 7.20
N PHE A 102 -3.24 10.85 5.99
CA PHE A 102 -3.71 12.20 5.71
C PHE A 102 -4.71 12.15 4.56
N VAL A 103 -5.86 12.82 4.70
CA VAL A 103 -6.84 12.97 3.62
C VAL A 103 -6.38 14.08 2.69
N GLU A 104 -6.05 13.73 1.45
CA GLU A 104 -5.71 14.70 0.40
C GLU A 104 -7.00 15.28 -0.23
N LYS A 105 -7.93 14.40 -0.62
CA LYS A 105 -9.19 14.76 -1.25
C LYS A 105 -10.29 13.74 -0.94
N SER A 106 -11.54 14.17 -0.88
CA SER A 106 -12.70 13.28 -0.77
C SER A 106 -13.69 13.59 -1.89
N PHE A 107 -14.13 12.54 -2.58
CA PHE A 107 -15.02 12.60 -3.73
C PHE A 107 -16.40 12.10 -3.32
N ARG A 108 -17.44 12.88 -3.63
CA ARG A 108 -18.82 12.48 -3.44
C ARG A 108 -19.32 11.76 -4.69
N ARG A 109 -19.90 10.59 -4.51
CA ARG A 109 -20.51 9.83 -5.60
C ARG A 109 -22.02 9.72 -5.41
N LYS A 110 -22.74 9.84 -6.51
CA LYS A 110 -24.11 9.33 -6.58
C LYS A 110 -24.02 7.85 -6.94
N ASP A 111 -24.52 6.99 -6.09
CA ASP A 111 -24.60 5.55 -6.33
C ASP A 111 -26.09 5.20 -6.40
N GLU A 112 -26.54 4.67 -7.54
CA GLU A 112 -27.95 4.38 -7.78
C GLU A 112 -28.53 3.38 -6.76
N ALA A 113 -27.70 2.49 -6.22
CA ALA A 113 -28.13 1.45 -5.30
C ALA A 113 -27.97 1.83 -3.81
N LEU A 114 -26.98 2.69 -3.48
CA LEU A 114 -26.61 3.06 -2.11
C LEU A 114 -26.89 4.53 -1.79
N GLY A 115 -27.42 5.31 -2.73
CA GLY A 115 -27.60 6.75 -2.60
C GLY A 115 -26.26 7.49 -2.71
N VAL A 116 -25.89 8.27 -1.67
CA VAL A 116 -24.62 9.01 -1.66
C VAL A 116 -23.53 8.17 -1.01
N SER A 117 -22.46 7.92 -1.74
CA SER A 117 -21.26 7.26 -1.25
C SER A 117 -20.03 8.17 -1.38
N TRP A 118 -18.97 7.84 -0.66
CA TRP A 118 -17.73 8.61 -0.68
C TRP A 118 -16.54 7.72 -1.01
N VAL A 119 -15.57 8.31 -1.68
CA VAL A 119 -14.21 7.76 -1.89
C VAL A 119 -13.22 8.83 -1.48
N SER A 120 -12.14 8.46 -0.82
CA SER A 120 -11.12 9.41 -0.39
C SER A 120 -9.74 9.01 -0.90
N LEU A 121 -8.98 10.01 -1.33
CA LEU A 121 -7.56 9.90 -1.64
C LEU A 121 -6.78 10.19 -0.37
N LEU A 122 -5.96 9.23 0.05
CA LEU A 122 -5.14 9.33 1.25
C LEU A 122 -3.67 9.27 0.90
N ARG A 123 -2.87 10.11 1.57
CA ARG A 123 -1.44 9.94 1.70
C ARG A 123 -1.14 9.17 2.99
N LEU A 124 -0.22 8.21 2.92
CA LEU A 124 0.07 7.27 3.99
C LEU A 124 1.58 7.17 4.23
N VAL A 125 1.98 7.24 5.49
CA VAL A 125 3.39 7.18 5.91
C VAL A 125 3.57 6.03 6.92
N PRO A 126 3.82 4.80 6.44
CA PRO A 126 4.05 3.66 7.34
C PRO A 126 5.42 3.77 8.02
N LYS A 127 5.45 3.81 9.35
CA LYS A 127 6.67 3.80 10.16
C LYS A 127 7.29 2.40 10.26
N THR A 128 6.51 1.38 10.05
CA THR A 128 6.89 -0.03 10.03
C THR A 128 6.62 -0.62 8.64
N GLY A 129 6.94 -1.89 8.40
CA GLY A 129 6.75 -2.54 7.09
C GLY A 129 6.27 -3.99 7.25
N ARG A 130 5.08 -4.19 7.83
CA ARG A 130 4.49 -5.54 7.95
C ARG A 130 3.77 -5.91 6.67
N THR A 131 3.65 -7.20 6.41
CA THR A 131 2.89 -7.72 5.26
C THR A 131 1.47 -7.15 5.26
N HIS A 132 1.05 -6.59 4.13
CA HIS A 132 -0.26 -5.97 3.91
C HIS A 132 -0.62 -4.83 4.91
N GLN A 133 0.37 -4.22 5.58
CA GLN A 133 0.13 -3.30 6.69
C GLN A 133 -0.89 -2.21 6.39
N ILE A 134 -0.66 -1.42 5.33
CA ILE A 134 -1.54 -0.32 4.94
C ILE A 134 -2.96 -0.84 4.69
N ARG A 135 -3.08 -1.93 3.94
CA ARG A 135 -4.36 -2.52 3.54
C ARG A 135 -5.16 -3.02 4.74
N VAL A 136 -4.50 -3.68 5.69
CA VAL A 136 -5.11 -4.13 6.96
C VAL A 136 -5.54 -2.94 7.80
N HIS A 137 -4.66 -1.98 8.01
CA HIS A 137 -4.95 -0.80 8.83
C HIS A 137 -6.15 -0.01 8.31
N LEU A 138 -6.18 0.25 6.99
CA LEU A 138 -7.28 0.98 6.37
C LEU A 138 -8.61 0.20 6.42
N ALA A 139 -8.57 -1.11 6.22
CA ALA A 139 -9.75 -1.96 6.36
C ALA A 139 -10.28 -1.97 7.80
N ASP A 140 -9.38 -2.10 8.79
CA ASP A 140 -9.73 -2.10 10.21
C ASP A 140 -10.19 -0.72 10.73
N MET A 141 -9.85 0.36 10.00
CA MET A 141 -10.36 1.71 10.21
C MET A 141 -11.76 1.91 9.59
N GLY A 142 -12.27 0.94 8.82
CA GLY A 142 -13.55 1.03 8.11
C GLY A 142 -13.46 1.68 6.73
N HIS A 143 -12.25 1.97 6.25
CA HIS A 143 -11.96 2.59 4.96
C HIS A 143 -11.06 1.70 4.09
N PRO A 144 -11.52 0.52 3.65
CA PRO A 144 -10.70 -0.40 2.87
C PRO A 144 -10.29 0.20 1.52
N VAL A 145 -9.12 -0.23 1.01
CA VAL A 145 -8.59 0.22 -0.28
C VAL A 145 -9.52 -0.21 -1.41
N VAL A 146 -9.78 0.68 -2.36
CA VAL A 146 -10.56 0.40 -3.58
C VAL A 146 -9.86 -0.71 -4.36
N GLY A 147 -10.63 -1.69 -4.87
CA GLY A 147 -10.11 -2.82 -5.65
C GLY A 147 -9.36 -3.88 -4.84
N ASP A 148 -9.22 -3.75 -3.52
CA ASP A 148 -8.55 -4.75 -2.70
C ASP A 148 -9.40 -6.03 -2.58
N LYS A 149 -8.92 -7.11 -3.22
CA LYS A 149 -9.63 -8.41 -3.26
C LYS A 149 -9.58 -9.17 -1.92
N VAL A 150 -8.67 -8.81 -1.02
CA VAL A 150 -8.45 -9.53 0.25
C VAL A 150 -9.12 -8.82 1.42
N TYR A 151 -8.98 -7.50 1.49
CA TYR A 151 -9.47 -6.67 2.60
C TYR A 151 -10.58 -5.71 2.17
N GLY A 152 -10.91 -5.66 0.88
CA GLY A 152 -11.94 -4.81 0.33
C GLY A 152 -13.36 -5.13 0.82
N ARG A 153 -14.27 -4.23 0.54
CA ARG A 153 -15.70 -4.41 0.86
C ARG A 153 -16.25 -5.60 0.07
N LYS A 154 -16.83 -6.57 0.76
CA LYS A 154 -17.71 -7.55 0.12
C LYS A 154 -18.99 -6.82 -0.27
N ARG A 155 -19.19 -6.55 -1.56
CA ARG A 155 -20.48 -6.02 -2.03
C ARG A 155 -21.55 -7.11 -1.97
N PRO A 156 -22.79 -6.77 -1.57
CA PRO A 156 -23.92 -7.68 -1.75
C PRO A 156 -24.08 -7.97 -3.26
N THR A 157 -24.15 -9.22 -3.63
CA THR A 157 -24.30 -9.72 -5.02
C THR A 157 -25.57 -9.19 -5.74
N ARG A 158 -26.45 -8.50 -5.04
CA ARG A 158 -27.72 -7.95 -5.54
C ARG A 158 -27.60 -6.72 -6.43
N ILE A 159 -26.44 -6.04 -6.46
CA ILE A 159 -26.28 -4.72 -7.11
C ILE A 159 -25.95 -4.83 -8.61
N VAL A 160 -25.72 -6.03 -9.14
CA VAL A 160 -25.35 -6.24 -10.55
C VAL A 160 -26.55 -6.22 -11.52
N LYS A 161 -27.79 -6.06 -11.05
CA LYS A 161 -28.99 -6.15 -11.90
C LYS A 161 -29.43 -4.87 -12.61
N SER A 162 -28.85 -3.72 -12.30
CA SER A 162 -29.12 -2.47 -13.03
C SER A 162 -27.85 -1.87 -13.62
N GLY A 163 -27.53 -2.27 -14.79
CA GLY A 163 -26.99 -1.54 -15.95
C GLY A 163 -25.73 -0.68 -15.84
N GLY A 164 -24.87 -0.75 -14.82
CA GLY A 164 -23.67 0.06 -14.81
C GLY A 164 -22.61 -0.44 -13.81
N VAL A 165 -21.63 -1.19 -14.30
CA VAL A 165 -20.42 -1.48 -13.48
C VAL A 165 -19.61 -0.19 -13.41
N SER A 166 -19.61 0.47 -12.25
CA SER A 166 -18.77 1.64 -12.00
C SER A 166 -17.29 1.29 -12.21
N SER A 167 -16.51 2.18 -12.80
CA SER A 167 -15.04 2.05 -12.97
C SER A 167 -14.31 1.67 -11.67
N LEU A 168 -14.82 2.11 -10.53
CA LEU A 168 -14.32 1.75 -9.19
C LEU A 168 -14.57 0.29 -8.83
N ASP A 169 -15.66 -0.29 -9.28
CA ASP A 169 -16.05 -1.68 -8.99
C ASP A 169 -15.33 -2.68 -9.88
N SER A 170 -14.98 -2.24 -11.08
CA SER A 170 -14.16 -2.99 -12.04
C SER A 170 -12.66 -2.84 -11.83
N PHE A 171 -12.22 -2.02 -10.86
CA PHE A 171 -10.80 -1.85 -10.60
C PHE A 171 -10.18 -3.15 -10.07
N LEU A 172 -9.23 -3.71 -10.82
CA LEU A 172 -8.82 -5.11 -10.70
C LEU A 172 -7.78 -5.40 -9.62
N ARG A 173 -7.17 -4.37 -9.05
CA ARG A 173 -6.12 -4.45 -8.03
C ARG A 173 -6.35 -3.44 -6.91
N GLN A 174 -5.62 -3.53 -5.81
CA GLN A 174 -5.66 -2.47 -4.80
C GLN A 174 -5.19 -1.13 -5.38
N ALA A 175 -5.98 -0.08 -5.26
CA ALA A 175 -5.63 1.29 -5.62
C ALA A 175 -4.65 1.86 -4.58
N LEU A 176 -3.44 1.28 -4.56
CA LEU A 176 -2.34 1.59 -3.65
C LEU A 176 -1.06 1.73 -4.45
N HIS A 177 -0.32 2.82 -4.20
CA HIS A 177 0.88 3.18 -4.93
C HIS A 177 1.97 3.68 -3.96
N ALA A 178 3.17 3.13 -4.06
CA ALA A 178 4.35 3.61 -3.36
C ALA A 178 4.93 4.80 -4.12
N GLU A 179 4.52 6.02 -3.72
CA GLU A 179 4.83 7.24 -4.45
C GLU A 179 6.24 7.73 -4.20
N ARG A 180 6.69 7.73 -2.94
CA ARG A 180 8.01 8.25 -2.55
C ARG A 180 8.76 7.31 -1.64
N LEU A 181 10.07 7.33 -1.80
CA LEU A 181 11.00 6.62 -0.92
C LEU A 181 12.22 7.49 -0.69
N THR A 182 12.49 7.85 0.57
CA THR A 182 13.67 8.63 0.97
C THR A 182 14.59 7.76 1.81
N LEU A 183 15.86 7.73 1.46
CA LEU A 183 16.90 6.97 2.13
C LEU A 183 18.25 7.69 2.03
N PHE A 184 19.28 7.15 2.67
CA PHE A 184 20.65 7.67 2.55
C PHE A 184 21.44 6.82 1.54
N HIS A 185 22.18 7.49 0.67
CA HIS A 185 23.05 6.81 -0.31
C HIS A 185 24.02 5.85 0.40
N PRO A 186 24.08 4.57 -0.01
CA PRO A 186 24.82 3.52 0.73
C PRO A 186 26.29 3.79 0.99
N ARG A 187 26.95 4.55 0.11
CA ARG A 187 28.38 4.85 0.21
C ARG A 187 28.65 6.25 0.77
N THR A 188 27.93 7.28 0.28
CA THR A 188 28.22 8.68 0.61
C THR A 188 27.43 9.18 1.83
N GLY A 189 26.35 8.50 2.22
CA GLY A 189 25.49 8.95 3.30
C GLY A 189 24.61 10.17 2.96
N VAL A 190 24.64 10.66 1.72
CA VAL A 190 23.82 11.80 1.28
C VAL A 190 22.35 11.36 1.20
N PRO A 191 21.38 12.18 1.69
CA PRO A 191 19.95 11.90 1.50
C PRO A 191 19.58 11.81 0.02
N MET A 192 18.76 10.82 -0.33
CA MET A 192 18.23 10.62 -1.68
C MET A 192 16.72 10.41 -1.60
N GLU A 193 15.98 11.06 -2.50
CA GLU A 193 14.55 10.85 -2.68
C GLU A 193 14.29 10.25 -4.06
N PHE A 194 13.42 9.24 -4.09
CA PHE A 194 12.95 8.60 -5.31
C PHE A 194 11.44 8.78 -5.39
N TYR A 195 10.96 9.16 -6.54
CA TYR A 195 9.56 9.40 -6.84
C TYR A 195 9.11 8.54 -8.01
N ALA A 196 7.96 7.90 -7.88
CA ALA A 196 7.27 7.23 -8.97
C ALA A 196 5.98 8.01 -9.26
N PRO A 197 5.75 8.48 -10.51
CA PRO A 197 4.47 9.05 -10.89
C PRO A 197 3.33 8.07 -10.60
N LEU A 198 2.17 8.61 -10.22
CA LEU A 198 1.00 7.79 -9.95
C LEU A 198 0.65 6.93 -11.17
N ALA A 199 0.39 5.65 -10.96
CA ALA A 199 0.09 4.71 -12.05
C ALA A 199 -1.16 5.14 -12.83
N GLU A 200 -1.13 4.99 -14.15
CA GLU A 200 -2.16 5.49 -15.09
C GLU A 200 -3.57 5.02 -14.75
N ASP A 201 -3.72 3.77 -14.32
CA ASP A 201 -5.02 3.21 -13.91
C ASP A 201 -5.59 3.92 -12.67
N ILE A 202 -4.75 4.30 -11.70
CA ILE A 202 -5.17 5.06 -10.51
C ILE A 202 -5.44 6.52 -10.90
N GLN A 203 -4.63 7.13 -11.80
CA GLN A 203 -4.87 8.48 -12.32
C GLN A 203 -6.23 8.57 -13.01
N SER A 204 -6.51 7.63 -13.92
CA SER A 204 -7.79 7.56 -14.65
C SER A 204 -8.98 7.41 -13.69
N LEU A 205 -8.78 6.64 -12.61
CA LEU A 205 -9.81 6.46 -11.58
C LEU A 205 -10.09 7.78 -10.82
N ILE A 206 -9.05 8.55 -10.49
CA ILE A 206 -9.17 9.87 -9.85
C ILE A 206 -9.88 10.84 -10.79
N GLN A 207 -9.50 10.90 -12.06
CA GLN A 207 -10.15 11.76 -13.07
C GLN A 207 -11.65 11.47 -13.19
N THR A 208 -12.04 10.19 -13.20
CA THR A 208 -13.46 9.78 -13.19
C THR A 208 -14.20 10.22 -11.91
N LEU A 209 -13.49 10.39 -10.81
CA LEU A 209 -14.08 10.86 -9.54
C LEU A 209 -14.19 12.39 -9.46
N GLU A 210 -13.47 13.11 -10.31
CA GLU A 210 -13.44 14.59 -10.35
C GLU A 210 -14.48 15.18 -11.30
N GLY A 211 -14.85 14.45 -12.36
CA GLY A 211 -15.88 14.85 -13.34
C GLY A 211 -17.27 14.48 -12.86
#